data_92f3d78f23e699be97442fb5b0c3a2fc
#
_entry.id   92f3d78f23e699be97442fb5b0c3a2fc
#
_cell.length_a   1.000
_cell.length_b   1.000
_cell.length_c   1.000
_cell.angle_alpha   90.00
_cell.angle_beta   90.00
_cell.angle_gamma   90.00
#
_symmetry.space_group_name_H-M   'P 1'
#
loop_
_entity.id
_entity.type
_entity.pdbx_description
1 polymer ?
#
loop_
_entity_poly.entity_id
_entity_poly.type
_entity_poly.pdbx_seq_one_letter_code
_entity_poly.pdbx_strand_id
1 'polypeptide(L)'
;MKEADVKSEGKAHFKKNGGNKNKGKRQQSTADDVLRSVGFSIHREGPELYLRTIERLGLYVSMQFKNGSDVKMCLKQGKMIRTPYPDLADEHTAHEKRIWDFKMTEIMKTERALEGNLQKLFAVLCHYVTLRQSTRWNLVWSSTN
;
A
#
# COMPACT_ATOMS: atom_id res chain seq x y z
N MET A 1 54.59 32.68 38.60
CA MET A 1 54.61 34.06 38.06
C MET A 1 53.76 34.12 36.80
N LYS A 2 52.67 34.96 36.92
CA LYS A 2 51.99 35.75 35.87
C LYS A 2 51.46 34.98 34.64
N GLU A 3 50.18 34.75 34.55
CA GLU A 3 49.08 35.63 34.09
C GLU A 3 49.30 36.15 32.66
N ALA A 4 48.35 35.80 31.78
CA ALA A 4 47.65 36.75 30.93
C ALA A 4 46.46 36.09 30.23
N ASP A 5 45.29 36.56 30.66
CA ASP A 5 44.00 36.53 29.95
C ASP A 5 44.12 37.12 28.53
N VAL A 6 43.42 36.52 27.57
CA VAL A 6 42.86 37.28 26.46
C VAL A 6 41.48 36.69 26.12
N LYS A 7 40.43 37.35 26.59
CA LYS A 7 39.07 37.28 26.06
C LYS A 7 39.04 37.82 24.60
N SER A 8 38.39 37.13 23.73
CA SER A 8 37.90 37.70 22.50
C SER A 8 36.51 37.14 22.21
N GLU A 9 35.49 37.94 22.58
CA GLU A 9 34.08 37.75 22.21
C GLU A 9 33.90 38.10 20.72
N GLY A 10 33.54 37.10 19.91
CA GLY A 10 33.09 37.29 18.54
C GLY A 10 31.64 36.86 18.41
N LYS A 11 30.66 37.77 18.72
CA LYS A 11 29.26 37.58 18.41
C LYS A 11 29.04 37.66 16.89
N ALA A 12 28.98 36.51 16.23
CA ALA A 12 28.50 36.44 14.86
C ALA A 12 26.97 36.53 14.84
N HIS A 13 26.46 37.69 14.41
CA HIS A 13 25.05 37.90 14.11
C HIS A 13 24.66 37.07 12.90
N PHE A 14 24.03 35.92 13.12
CA PHE A 14 23.44 35.09 12.07
C PHE A 14 22.08 35.71 11.66
N LYS A 15 22.08 36.48 10.56
CA LYS A 15 20.85 36.97 9.92
C LYS A 15 20.01 35.76 9.49
N LYS A 16 18.88 35.52 10.17
CA LYS A 16 17.83 34.62 9.73
C LYS A 16 17.20 35.17 8.44
N ASN A 17 17.65 34.67 7.31
CA ASN A 17 16.94 34.82 6.06
C ASN A 17 15.61 34.07 6.17
N GLY A 18 14.52 34.82 6.23
CA GLY A 18 13.15 34.31 6.19
C GLY A 18 12.88 33.67 4.83
N GLY A 19 13.23 32.41 4.66
CA GLY A 19 12.86 31.61 3.49
C GLY A 19 11.34 31.43 3.46
N ASN A 20 10.73 32.03 2.47
CA ASN A 20 9.33 31.92 2.10
C ASN A 20 8.95 30.45 1.88
N LYS A 21 8.39 29.81 2.93
CA LYS A 21 7.90 28.42 2.87
C LYS A 21 6.52 28.39 2.22
N ASN A 22 6.43 28.69 0.95
CA ASN A 22 5.32 28.22 0.14
C ASN A 22 5.47 26.68 -0.07
N LYS A 23 5.25 25.93 1.02
CA LYS A 23 4.95 24.51 0.93
C LYS A 23 3.58 24.39 0.27
N GLY A 24 3.57 24.29 -1.06
CA GLY A 24 2.41 23.80 -1.78
C GLY A 24 1.98 22.52 -1.07
N LYS A 25 0.81 22.55 -0.40
CA LYS A 25 0.15 21.36 0.15
C LYS A 25 -0.09 20.45 -1.05
N ARG A 26 0.83 19.52 -1.32
CA ARG A 26 0.50 18.35 -2.14
C ARG A 26 -0.70 17.73 -1.44
N GLN A 27 -1.87 17.90 -2.02
CA GLN A 27 -3.04 17.15 -1.61
C GLN A 27 -2.65 15.68 -1.75
N GLN A 28 -2.43 15.02 -0.61
CA GLN A 28 -2.28 13.57 -0.59
C GLN A 28 -3.64 13.03 -1.02
N SER A 29 -3.69 12.42 -2.21
CA SER A 29 -4.89 11.73 -2.66
C SER A 29 -5.25 10.68 -1.61
N THR A 30 -6.51 10.67 -1.22
CA THR A 30 -7.01 9.65 -0.30
C THR A 30 -7.10 8.31 -1.04
N ALA A 31 -7.12 7.21 -0.30
CA ALA A 31 -7.29 5.89 -0.90
C ALA A 31 -8.62 5.79 -1.68
N ASP A 32 -9.66 6.48 -1.21
CA ASP A 32 -10.94 6.56 -1.92
C ASP A 32 -10.83 7.30 -3.26
N ASP A 33 -10.02 8.38 -3.34
CA ASP A 33 -9.79 9.08 -4.59
C ASP A 33 -9.06 8.18 -5.60
N VAL A 34 -8.10 7.38 -5.12
CA VAL A 34 -7.41 6.39 -5.93
C VAL A 34 -8.39 5.36 -6.47
N LEU A 35 -9.27 4.83 -5.62
CA LEU A 35 -10.26 3.83 -6.00
C LEU A 35 -11.29 4.39 -6.99
N ARG A 36 -11.76 5.64 -6.79
CA ARG A 36 -12.66 6.34 -7.73
C ARG A 36 -12.05 6.55 -9.11
N SER A 37 -10.72 6.68 -9.17
CA SER A 37 -9.98 6.83 -10.42
C SER A 37 -9.79 5.51 -11.18
N VAL A 38 -10.12 4.36 -10.57
CA VAL A 38 -10.08 3.06 -11.22
C VAL A 38 -11.25 2.98 -12.22
N GLY A 39 -10.93 2.97 -13.50
CA GLY A 39 -11.92 2.79 -14.56
C GLY A 39 -12.23 1.32 -14.76
N PHE A 40 -13.33 0.85 -14.21
CA PHE A 40 -13.87 -0.48 -14.57
C PHE A 40 -14.72 -0.34 -15.84
N SER A 41 -14.08 -0.26 -16.99
CA SER A 41 -14.79 -0.32 -18.27
C SER A 41 -14.78 -1.77 -18.75
N ILE A 42 -15.96 -2.36 -18.85
CA ILE A 42 -16.15 -3.74 -19.34
C ILE A 42 -16.06 -3.78 -20.87
N HIS A 43 -16.11 -2.62 -21.54
CA HIS A 43 -16.21 -2.54 -22.98
C HIS A 43 -15.05 -1.78 -23.63
N ARG A 44 -14.34 -2.45 -24.51
CA ARG A 44 -13.48 -1.96 -25.59
C ARG A 44 -12.10 -1.37 -25.29
N GLU A 45 -11.66 -1.31 -24.05
CA GLU A 45 -10.35 -0.76 -23.77
C GLU A 45 -9.35 -1.88 -23.51
N GLY A 46 -8.28 -1.87 -24.31
CA GLY A 46 -7.30 -2.93 -24.41
C GLY A 46 -6.44 -3.19 -23.16
N PRO A 47 -5.37 -3.95 -23.31
CA PRO A 47 -4.50 -4.39 -22.21
C PRO A 47 -3.91 -3.23 -21.39
N GLU A 48 -3.80 -2.04 -21.95
CA GLU A 48 -3.31 -0.86 -21.22
C GLU A 48 -4.23 -0.43 -20.08
N LEU A 49 -5.56 -0.50 -20.26
CA LEU A 49 -6.50 -0.15 -19.19
C LEU A 49 -6.39 -1.15 -18.04
N TYR A 50 -6.25 -2.43 -18.36
CA TYR A 50 -6.04 -3.48 -17.37
C TYR A 50 -4.80 -3.19 -16.52
N LEU A 51 -3.67 -2.89 -17.15
CA LEU A 51 -2.43 -2.57 -16.44
C LEU A 51 -2.57 -1.34 -15.54
N ARG A 52 -3.17 -0.25 -16.05
CA ARG A 52 -3.46 0.95 -15.26
C ARG A 52 -4.38 0.66 -14.08
N THR A 53 -5.37 -0.19 -14.27
CA THR A 53 -6.29 -0.63 -13.20
C THR A 53 -5.54 -1.39 -12.12
N ILE A 54 -4.69 -2.36 -12.49
CA ILE A 54 -3.86 -3.11 -11.55
C ILE A 54 -2.89 -2.20 -10.79
N GLU A 55 -2.27 -1.23 -11.45
CA GLU A 55 -1.38 -0.26 -10.79
C GLU A 55 -2.12 0.60 -9.76
N ARG A 56 -3.30 1.12 -10.09
CA ARG A 56 -4.13 1.91 -9.18
C ARG A 56 -4.65 1.09 -8.01
N LEU A 57 -5.13 -0.12 -8.27
CA LEU A 57 -5.50 -1.05 -7.20
C LEU A 57 -4.29 -1.38 -6.32
N GLY A 58 -3.12 -1.59 -6.90
CA GLY A 58 -1.87 -1.78 -6.18
C GLY A 58 -1.52 -0.59 -5.27
N LEU A 59 -1.78 0.64 -5.72
CA LEU A 59 -1.60 1.83 -4.90
C LEU A 59 -2.63 1.87 -3.75
N TYR A 60 -3.89 1.63 -4.04
CA TYR A 60 -4.96 1.58 -3.04
C TYR A 60 -4.66 0.57 -1.92
N VAL A 61 -4.30 -0.67 -2.26
CA VAL A 61 -4.01 -1.69 -1.25
C VAL A 61 -2.76 -1.37 -0.43
N SER A 62 -1.77 -0.71 -1.03
CA SER A 62 -0.56 -0.27 -0.32
C SER A 62 -0.86 0.83 0.72
N MET A 63 -1.91 1.62 0.51
CA MET A 63 -2.34 2.69 1.42
C MET A 63 -3.27 2.17 2.52
N GLN A 64 -4.11 1.16 2.22
CA GLN A 64 -5.20 0.73 3.09
C GLN A 64 -4.87 -0.51 3.92
N PHE A 65 -4.05 -1.41 3.41
CA PHE A 65 -3.85 -2.71 4.04
C PHE A 65 -2.48 -2.84 4.68
N LYS A 66 -2.47 -3.37 5.89
CA LYS A 66 -1.23 -3.85 6.49
C LYS A 66 -0.65 -4.94 5.59
N ASN A 67 0.64 -4.86 5.23
CA ASN A 67 1.30 -5.73 4.25
C ASN A 67 0.66 -5.65 2.84
N GLY A 68 0.19 -4.46 2.45
CA GLY A 68 -0.41 -4.23 1.14
C GLY A 68 0.53 -4.51 -0.05
N SER A 69 1.86 -4.54 0.17
CA SER A 69 2.86 -4.94 -0.81
C SER A 69 2.61 -6.35 -1.36
N ASP A 70 2.25 -7.29 -0.48
CA ASP A 70 2.05 -8.69 -0.86
C ASP A 70 0.78 -8.84 -1.71
N VAL A 71 -0.28 -8.12 -1.33
CA VAL A 71 -1.52 -8.03 -2.12
C VAL A 71 -1.25 -7.41 -3.48
N LYS A 72 -0.44 -6.34 -3.54
CA LYS A 72 -0.04 -5.70 -4.80
C LYS A 72 0.74 -6.66 -5.71
N MET A 73 1.62 -7.48 -5.15
CA MET A 73 2.34 -8.49 -5.91
C MET A 73 1.40 -9.58 -6.45
N CYS A 74 0.43 -10.05 -5.64
CA CYS A 74 -0.60 -10.98 -6.10
C CYS A 74 -1.43 -10.41 -7.25
N LEU A 75 -1.84 -9.14 -7.17
CA LEU A 75 -2.55 -8.44 -8.23
C LEU A 75 -1.75 -8.39 -9.53
N LYS A 76 -0.45 -8.05 -9.45
CA LYS A 76 0.42 -7.99 -10.64
C LYS A 76 0.63 -9.34 -11.29
N GLN A 77 0.73 -10.41 -10.52
CA GLN A 77 0.96 -11.76 -11.03
C GLN A 77 -0.33 -12.49 -11.40
N GLY A 78 -1.49 -11.96 -11.02
CA GLY A 78 -2.79 -12.61 -11.23
C GLY A 78 -2.96 -13.93 -10.46
N LYS A 79 -2.12 -14.17 -9.46
CA LYS A 79 -2.16 -15.38 -8.62
C LYS A 79 -1.74 -15.08 -7.20
N MET A 80 -2.21 -15.90 -6.26
CA MET A 80 -1.77 -15.84 -4.87
C MET A 80 -0.32 -16.33 -4.77
N ILE A 81 0.54 -15.51 -4.19
CA ILE A 81 1.94 -15.85 -3.95
C ILE A 81 2.01 -16.49 -2.57
N ARG A 82 2.47 -17.73 -2.52
CA ARG A 82 2.71 -18.45 -1.28
C ARG A 82 4.20 -18.52 -1.00
N THR A 83 4.56 -18.35 0.25
CA THR A 83 5.94 -18.58 0.71
C THR A 83 6.19 -20.09 0.76
N PRO A 84 7.28 -20.59 0.17
CA PRO A 84 7.61 -22.01 0.29
C PRO A 84 7.82 -22.38 1.75
N TYR A 85 7.27 -23.52 2.14
CA TYR A 85 7.49 -24.04 3.49
C TYR A 85 8.92 -24.53 3.64
N PRO A 86 9.56 -24.26 4.79
CA PRO A 86 10.91 -24.77 5.05
C PRO A 86 10.86 -26.29 5.23
N ASP A 87 11.80 -26.98 4.61
CA ASP A 87 11.97 -28.41 4.81
C ASP A 87 12.58 -28.68 6.21
N LEU A 88 12.14 -29.74 6.84
CA LEU A 88 12.74 -30.27 8.06
C LEU A 88 13.37 -31.62 7.72
N ALA A 89 14.66 -31.79 8.02
CA ALA A 89 15.34 -33.05 7.81
C ALA A 89 14.76 -34.14 8.72
N ASP A 90 14.76 -35.40 8.28
CA ASP A 90 14.25 -36.54 9.07
C ASP A 90 15.01 -36.64 10.38
N GLU A 91 16.34 -36.48 10.34
CA GLU A 91 17.19 -36.40 11.54
C GLU A 91 17.42 -34.91 11.87
N HIS A 92 16.75 -34.40 12.89
CA HIS A 92 16.85 -33.04 13.36
C HIS A 92 17.01 -32.94 14.85
N THR A 93 17.72 -31.93 15.33
CA THR A 93 17.85 -31.61 16.75
C THR A 93 16.59 -30.94 17.28
N ALA A 94 16.38 -30.96 18.58
CA ALA A 94 15.28 -30.26 19.22
C ALA A 94 15.34 -28.74 18.98
N HIS A 95 16.53 -28.20 18.76
CA HIS A 95 16.73 -26.77 18.43
C HIS A 95 16.26 -26.46 17.00
N GLU A 96 16.64 -27.27 16.04
CA GLU A 96 16.22 -27.11 14.63
C GLU A 96 14.71 -27.23 14.49
N LYS A 97 14.09 -28.17 15.21
CA LYS A 97 12.63 -28.28 15.24
C LYS A 97 11.95 -27.02 15.76
N ARG A 98 12.46 -26.41 16.84
CA ARG A 98 11.92 -25.15 17.38
C ARG A 98 12.02 -23.99 16.38
N ILE A 99 13.15 -23.90 15.66
CA ILE A 99 13.34 -22.89 14.61
C ILE A 99 12.35 -23.12 13.47
N TRP A 100 12.18 -24.37 13.07
CA TRP A 100 11.22 -24.76 12.03
C TRP A 100 9.79 -24.42 12.43
N ASP A 101 9.35 -24.80 13.64
CA ASP A 101 8.03 -24.50 14.20
C ASP A 101 7.77 -22.98 14.22
N PHE A 102 8.77 -22.19 14.60
CA PHE A 102 8.67 -20.73 14.59
C PHE A 102 8.49 -20.19 13.17
N LYS A 103 9.32 -20.63 12.22
CA LYS A 103 9.22 -20.22 10.80
C LYS A 103 7.87 -20.59 10.21
N MET A 104 7.39 -21.82 10.46
CA MET A 104 6.09 -22.29 10.01
C MET A 104 4.96 -21.42 10.56
N THR A 105 5.00 -21.10 11.84
CA THR A 105 4.00 -20.23 12.47
C THR A 105 3.96 -18.84 11.84
N GLU A 106 5.11 -18.25 11.54
CA GLU A 106 5.19 -16.93 10.89
C GLU A 106 4.68 -16.97 9.43
N ILE A 107 5.03 -18.01 8.67
CA ILE A 107 4.52 -18.20 7.31
C ILE A 107 2.99 -18.33 7.33
N MET A 108 2.43 -19.16 8.19
CA MET A 108 0.98 -19.34 8.31
C MET A 108 0.25 -18.05 8.72
N LYS A 109 0.83 -17.23 9.61
CA LYS A 109 0.27 -15.92 9.96
C LYS A 109 0.26 -14.97 8.77
N THR A 110 1.35 -14.95 8.00
CA THR A 110 1.48 -14.09 6.82
C THR A 110 0.48 -14.51 5.74
N GLU A 111 0.35 -15.81 5.47
CA GLU A 111 -0.63 -16.33 4.50
C GLU A 111 -2.07 -16.00 4.90
N ARG A 112 -2.45 -16.21 6.17
CA ARG A 112 -3.79 -15.85 6.65
C ARG A 112 -4.06 -14.34 6.53
N ALA A 113 -3.05 -13.51 6.82
CA ALA A 113 -3.18 -12.06 6.66
C ALA A 113 -3.36 -11.67 5.19
N LEU A 114 -2.63 -12.31 4.27
CA LEU A 114 -2.75 -12.10 2.83
C LEU A 114 -4.14 -12.51 2.33
N GLU A 115 -4.61 -13.69 2.69
CA GLU A 115 -5.96 -14.16 2.35
C GLU A 115 -7.04 -13.21 2.84
N GLY A 116 -6.97 -12.77 4.10
CA GLY A 116 -7.90 -11.81 4.67
C GLY A 116 -7.89 -10.45 3.95
N ASN A 117 -6.72 -9.99 3.53
CA ASN A 117 -6.59 -8.76 2.76
C ASN A 117 -7.17 -8.90 1.34
N LEU A 118 -6.94 -10.04 0.67
CA LEU A 118 -7.53 -10.33 -0.63
C LEU A 118 -9.07 -10.39 -0.57
N GLN A 119 -9.63 -11.01 0.47
CA GLN A 119 -11.08 -11.05 0.69
C GLN A 119 -11.65 -9.63 0.89
N LYS A 120 -10.98 -8.80 1.70
CA LYS A 120 -11.39 -7.40 1.91
C LYS A 120 -11.33 -6.60 0.61
N LEU A 121 -10.27 -6.76 -0.18
CA LEU A 121 -10.16 -6.12 -1.48
C LEU A 121 -11.30 -6.54 -2.41
N PHE A 122 -11.58 -7.83 -2.47
CA PHE A 122 -12.69 -8.34 -3.28
C PHE A 122 -14.03 -7.74 -2.86
N ALA A 123 -14.32 -7.69 -1.56
CA ALA A 123 -15.54 -7.07 -1.04
C ALA A 123 -15.66 -5.58 -1.44
N VAL A 124 -14.56 -4.81 -1.32
CA VAL A 124 -14.50 -3.41 -1.73
C VAL A 124 -14.76 -3.27 -3.23
N LEU A 125 -14.15 -4.10 -4.07
CA LEU A 125 -14.34 -4.07 -5.51
C LEU A 125 -15.79 -4.40 -5.90
N CYS A 126 -16.38 -5.43 -5.31
CA CYS A 126 -17.79 -5.78 -5.53
C CYS A 126 -18.72 -4.62 -5.17
N HIS A 127 -18.51 -4.02 -4.00
CA HIS A 127 -19.30 -2.87 -3.56
C HIS A 127 -19.18 -1.70 -4.54
N TYR A 128 -17.97 -1.40 -4.99
CA TYR A 128 -17.71 -0.29 -5.89
C TYR A 128 -18.32 -0.48 -7.28
N VAL A 129 -18.24 -1.70 -7.81
CA VAL A 129 -18.86 -2.06 -9.09
C VAL A 129 -20.39 -1.94 -8.99
N THR A 130 -20.99 -2.43 -7.91
CA THR A 130 -22.45 -2.35 -7.67
C THR A 130 -22.92 -0.91 -7.57
N LEU A 131 -22.22 -0.05 -6.82
CA LEU A 131 -22.56 1.38 -6.72
C LEU A 131 -22.51 2.08 -8.08
N ARG A 132 -21.50 1.81 -8.90
CA ARG A 132 -21.38 2.42 -10.23
C ARG A 132 -22.47 1.96 -11.18
N GLN A 133 -22.86 0.71 -11.11
CA GLN A 133 -23.98 0.20 -11.91
C GLN A 133 -25.30 0.88 -11.50
N SER A 134 -25.56 0.98 -10.20
CA SER A 134 -26.76 1.64 -9.66
C SER A 134 -26.86 3.11 -10.11
N THR A 135 -25.78 3.87 -10.02
CA THR A 135 -25.76 5.28 -10.48
C THR A 135 -26.01 5.40 -11.98
N ARG A 136 -25.51 4.48 -12.79
CA ARG A 136 -25.71 4.48 -14.24
C ARG A 136 -27.18 4.19 -14.61
N TRP A 137 -27.82 3.26 -13.92
CA TRP A 137 -29.24 2.97 -14.11
C TRP A 137 -30.13 4.17 -13.74
N ASN A 138 -29.83 4.85 -12.62
CA ASN A 138 -30.59 6.03 -12.20
C ASN A 138 -30.49 7.19 -13.22
N LEU A 139 -29.31 7.40 -13.83
CA LEU A 139 -29.12 8.40 -14.86
C LEU A 139 -29.90 8.07 -16.15
N VAL A 140 -29.96 6.81 -16.54
CA VAL A 140 -30.71 6.38 -17.73
C VAL A 140 -32.23 6.56 -17.49
N TRP A 141 -32.72 6.20 -16.30
CA TRP A 141 -34.15 6.37 -15.97
C TRP A 141 -34.57 7.83 -15.82
N SER A 142 -33.69 8.70 -15.30
CA SER A 142 -34.01 10.14 -15.16
C SER A 142 -33.93 10.92 -16.46
N SER A 143 -33.33 10.37 -17.50
CA SER A 143 -33.27 11.01 -18.83
C SER A 143 -34.36 10.56 -19.79
N THR A 144 -35.20 9.60 -19.38
CA THR A 144 -36.31 9.04 -20.21
C THR A 144 -37.70 9.51 -19.77
N ASN A 145 -37.77 10.29 -18.69
CA ASN A 145 -39.00 10.97 -18.22
C ASN A 145 -38.82 12.48 -18.32
#